data_d66e5eeaeb164e0f48022b495f995c60
#
_entry.id   d66e5eeaeb164e0f48022b495f995c60
#
_cell.length_a   1.000
_cell.length_b   1.000
_cell.length_c   1.000
_cell.angle_alpha   90.00
_cell.angle_beta   90.00
_cell.angle_gamma   90.00
#
_symmetry.space_group_name_H-M   'P 1'
#
loop_
_entity.id
_entity.type
_entity.pdbx_description
1 polymer ?
#
loop_
_entity_poly.entity_id
_entity_poly.type
_entity_poly.pdbx_seq_one_letter_code
_entity_poly.pdbx_strand_id
1 'polypeptide(L)'
;MRKGTFRVGALVAGIAAATLALAGCSSSGSQSDASGGKVTLTFQSLAYQDTTVAATKQIVDSWNTANPTIQVKLQQGSWDNVHDQLVTQFQGGTAPDIIHDESADIMGFAQQGYLADLSGALSADTKKAVSSDIWKSVTTGDGKIVAAPTLLQSYVVFANKKAFSDAGVAVPTGKTLSWQDFQDLSTKLTANGNFGTGWGMKSPTATVMNLALGFGGTFFDNKDGTSTIHVGDDELQVPKRINEMAYTDKSLDPVSLTQSGSDVLPGFFGGKYAMYVGGNYVAQQITESAPSGFDWVVLPPLAGSKGAEQAANPQTMSVSAQSKHIPEAAKFIDYFMKADNQAKLAEGDWLIPASTAARDQVAKDTSGKNGWSVILKSGDELTAAPFQSATGYPQWKDQYATPALQKYLANSISLDDLKKQLTDGWSSVG
;
A
#
# COMPACT_ATOMS: atom_id res chain seq x y z
N MET A 1 -15.04 53.99 -29.17
CA MET A 1 -14.77 54.27 -30.61
C MET A 1 -13.91 53.16 -31.15
N ARG A 2 -14.31 52.41 -31.96
CA ARG A 2 -14.32 51.90 -33.30
C ARG A 2 -14.85 50.46 -33.37
N LYS A 3 -15.98 50.39 -34.05
CA LYS A 3 -16.62 49.16 -34.53
C LYS A 3 -15.84 48.63 -35.73
N GLY A 4 -15.78 47.35 -35.90
CA GLY A 4 -15.28 46.65 -37.08
C GLY A 4 -16.04 45.35 -37.29
N THR A 5 -17.13 45.42 -38.00
CA THR A 5 -17.91 44.33 -38.62
C THR A 5 -17.30 43.98 -39.97
N PHE A 6 -17.29 42.71 -40.35
CA PHE A 6 -17.32 42.18 -41.74
C PHE A 6 -17.09 40.66 -41.70
N ARG A 7 -17.67 39.79 -42.44
CA ARG A 7 -18.80 39.69 -43.38
C ARG A 7 -18.92 38.17 -43.66
N VAL A 8 -20.14 37.73 -43.81
CA VAL A 8 -20.59 36.43 -44.28
C VAL A 8 -20.14 36.14 -45.70
N GLY A 9 -19.76 34.92 -46.00
CA GLY A 9 -19.56 34.39 -47.34
C GLY A 9 -20.00 32.94 -47.41
N ALA A 10 -21.22 32.69 -47.83
CA ALA A 10 -21.70 31.37 -48.19
C ALA A 10 -21.32 31.07 -49.63
N LEU A 11 -20.89 29.85 -49.90
CA LEU A 11 -20.89 29.30 -51.27
C LEU A 11 -21.32 27.84 -51.24
N VAL A 12 -22.33 27.58 -52.03
CA VAL A 12 -23.12 26.37 -52.23
C VAL A 12 -22.54 25.57 -53.41
N ALA A 13 -22.79 24.29 -53.36
CA ALA A 13 -23.00 23.31 -54.46
C ALA A 13 -21.85 22.43 -54.92
N GLY A 14 -22.19 21.14 -55.01
CA GLY A 14 -21.53 20.12 -55.83
C GLY A 14 -21.90 18.71 -55.47
N ILE A 15 -23.13 18.29 -55.87
CA ILE A 15 -23.60 16.87 -55.81
C ILE A 15 -22.90 16.11 -56.96
N ALA A 16 -22.31 14.96 -56.63
CA ALA A 16 -22.15 13.88 -57.61
C ALA A 16 -22.32 12.51 -56.94
N ALA A 17 -23.45 11.89 -57.24
CA ALA A 17 -23.76 10.50 -56.92
C ALA A 17 -23.04 9.55 -57.91
N ALA A 18 -22.44 8.50 -57.41
CA ALA A 18 -22.10 7.32 -58.19
C ALA A 18 -22.46 6.07 -57.38
N THR A 19 -23.58 5.49 -57.75
CA THR A 19 -24.01 4.11 -57.42
C THR A 19 -23.31 3.11 -58.31
N LEU A 20 -22.79 2.00 -57.76
CA LEU A 20 -22.61 0.69 -58.44
C LEU A 20 -22.29 -0.36 -57.36
N ALA A 21 -23.23 -1.18 -57.17
CA ALA A 21 -23.51 -2.56 -57.53
C ALA A 21 -23.05 -3.60 -56.49
N LEU A 22 -24.08 -4.26 -55.93
CA LEU A 22 -24.01 -5.49 -55.16
C LEU A 22 -23.44 -6.64 -56.01
N ALA A 23 -22.55 -7.42 -55.43
CA ALA A 23 -22.46 -8.83 -55.71
C ALA A 23 -22.15 -9.55 -54.41
N GLY A 24 -23.11 -10.32 -53.90
CA GLY A 24 -22.96 -11.12 -52.70
C GLY A 24 -22.15 -12.39 -52.96
N CYS A 25 -21.58 -12.91 -51.90
CA CYS A 25 -21.46 -14.38 -51.71
C CYS A 25 -21.43 -14.63 -50.20
N SER A 26 -22.50 -15.21 -49.73
CA SER A 26 -22.60 -15.85 -48.44
C SER A 26 -21.68 -17.06 -48.40
N SER A 27 -20.77 -17.10 -47.45
CA SER A 27 -20.26 -18.35 -46.89
C SER A 27 -20.11 -18.16 -45.38
N SER A 28 -21.08 -18.73 -44.70
CA SER A 28 -20.99 -19.02 -43.27
C SER A 28 -19.84 -20.01 -43.05
N GLY A 29 -18.71 -19.48 -42.61
CA GLY A 29 -17.61 -20.22 -42.06
C GLY A 29 -17.28 -19.63 -40.73
N SER A 30 -17.68 -20.29 -39.65
CA SER A 30 -17.13 -20.04 -38.31
C SER A 30 -15.64 -20.31 -38.36
N GLN A 31 -14.86 -19.32 -38.73
CA GLN A 31 -13.41 -19.34 -38.57
C GLN A 31 -13.13 -18.93 -37.14
N SER A 32 -12.87 -19.93 -36.30
CA SER A 32 -12.09 -19.73 -35.09
C SER A 32 -10.78 -19.06 -35.49
N ASP A 33 -10.65 -17.76 -35.20
CA ASP A 33 -9.41 -17.05 -35.35
C ASP A 33 -8.37 -17.61 -34.35
N ALA A 34 -7.77 -18.74 -34.69
CA ALA A 34 -6.50 -19.21 -34.20
C ALA A 34 -5.39 -18.52 -35.03
N SER A 35 -5.46 -17.20 -35.19
CA SER A 35 -4.32 -16.42 -35.65
C SER A 35 -3.53 -16.04 -34.43
N GLY A 36 -2.28 -16.53 -34.29
CA GLY A 36 -1.31 -16.15 -33.26
C GLY A 36 -0.96 -14.66 -33.34
N GLY A 37 -1.96 -13.81 -33.10
CA GLY A 37 -1.81 -12.36 -33.07
C GLY A 37 -0.99 -11.94 -31.87
N LYS A 38 -0.13 -10.96 -32.04
CA LYS A 38 0.64 -10.34 -30.96
C LYS A 38 -0.33 -9.64 -30.01
N VAL A 39 -0.32 -10.04 -28.72
CA VAL A 39 -1.06 -9.38 -27.63
C VAL A 39 -0.17 -8.30 -27.03
N THR A 40 -0.72 -7.12 -26.78
CA THR A 40 -0.05 -6.05 -26.01
C THR A 40 -0.90 -5.71 -24.82
N LEU A 41 -0.37 -6.00 -23.62
CA LEU A 41 -0.97 -5.66 -22.32
C LEU A 41 -0.48 -4.30 -21.87
N THR A 42 -1.36 -3.53 -21.25
CA THR A 42 -0.99 -2.31 -20.54
C THR A 42 -0.80 -2.64 -19.06
N PHE A 43 0.32 -2.22 -18.48
CA PHE A 43 0.61 -2.38 -17.04
C PHE A 43 0.86 -1.00 -16.40
N GLN A 44 -0.06 -0.56 -15.54
CA GLN A 44 0.11 0.62 -14.71
C GLN A 44 0.91 0.25 -13.47
N SER A 45 2.10 0.83 -13.28
CA SER A 45 2.96 0.63 -12.12
C SER A 45 2.99 1.88 -11.25
N LEU A 46 2.89 1.69 -9.94
CA LEU A 46 3.02 2.75 -8.92
C LEU A 46 4.40 2.76 -8.27
N ALA A 47 5.38 2.02 -8.80
CA ALA A 47 6.77 2.14 -8.37
C ALA A 47 7.23 3.59 -8.46
N TYR A 48 7.78 4.16 -7.39
CA TYR A 48 8.13 5.58 -7.36
C TYR A 48 9.61 5.83 -7.01
N GLN A 49 10.26 4.90 -6.33
CA GLN A 49 11.69 5.00 -6.03
C GLN A 49 12.48 4.60 -7.28
N ASP A 50 13.54 5.35 -7.60
CA ASP A 50 14.31 5.16 -8.84
C ASP A 50 14.79 3.72 -9.03
N THR A 51 15.23 3.07 -7.95
CA THR A 51 15.67 1.67 -7.95
C THR A 51 14.55 0.72 -8.30
N THR A 52 13.35 0.91 -7.77
CA THR A 52 12.19 0.06 -8.04
C THR A 52 11.59 0.33 -9.41
N VAL A 53 11.58 1.58 -9.86
CA VAL A 53 11.21 1.95 -11.24
C VAL A 53 12.12 1.24 -12.24
N ALA A 54 13.44 1.28 -11.99
CA ALA A 54 14.42 0.58 -12.83
C ALA A 54 14.25 -0.93 -12.80
N ALA A 55 14.01 -1.54 -11.62
CA ALA A 55 13.75 -2.96 -11.47
C ALA A 55 12.48 -3.39 -12.20
N THR A 56 11.38 -2.65 -12.04
CA THR A 56 10.12 -2.90 -12.74
C THR A 56 10.30 -2.86 -14.24
N LYS A 57 11.00 -1.84 -14.75
CA LYS A 57 11.32 -1.74 -16.17
C LYS A 57 12.15 -2.94 -16.66
N GLN A 58 13.16 -3.35 -15.91
CA GLN A 58 13.99 -4.50 -16.26
C GLN A 58 13.17 -5.80 -16.31
N ILE A 59 12.23 -6.00 -15.39
CA ILE A 59 11.33 -7.16 -15.38
C ILE A 59 10.46 -7.17 -16.64
N VAL A 60 9.86 -6.03 -17.00
CA VAL A 60 9.05 -5.88 -18.20
C VAL A 60 9.87 -6.11 -19.48
N ASP A 61 11.06 -5.53 -19.58
CA ASP A 61 11.94 -5.70 -20.75
C ASP A 61 12.39 -7.17 -20.90
N SER A 62 12.70 -7.84 -19.79
CA SER A 62 13.08 -9.27 -19.79
C SER A 62 11.91 -10.16 -20.20
N TRP A 63 10.69 -9.86 -19.71
CA TRP A 63 9.48 -10.54 -20.16
C TRP A 63 9.27 -10.36 -21.66
N ASN A 64 9.31 -9.12 -22.14
CA ASN A 64 9.07 -8.78 -23.53
C ASN A 64 10.06 -9.46 -24.49
N THR A 65 11.32 -9.57 -24.06
CA THR A 65 12.36 -10.30 -24.81
C THR A 65 12.06 -11.79 -24.89
N ALA A 66 11.62 -12.39 -23.81
CA ALA A 66 11.35 -13.82 -23.72
C ALA A 66 9.97 -14.22 -24.34
N ASN A 67 9.05 -13.28 -24.48
CA ASN A 67 7.67 -13.53 -24.89
C ASN A 67 7.25 -12.63 -26.08
N PRO A 68 7.76 -12.88 -27.31
CA PRO A 68 7.52 -12.01 -28.47
C PRO A 68 6.06 -11.87 -28.89
N THR A 69 5.20 -12.83 -28.50
CA THR A 69 3.76 -12.82 -28.81
C THR A 69 2.90 -12.17 -27.73
N ILE A 70 3.41 -11.99 -26.50
CA ILE A 70 2.72 -11.33 -25.38
C ILE A 70 3.63 -10.23 -24.85
N GLN A 71 3.38 -9.02 -25.27
CA GLN A 71 4.17 -7.85 -24.88
C GLN A 71 3.47 -7.07 -23.78
N VAL A 72 4.24 -6.46 -22.90
CA VAL A 72 3.73 -5.58 -21.83
C VAL A 72 4.25 -4.17 -22.08
N LYS A 73 3.32 -3.20 -22.13
CA LYS A 73 3.61 -1.78 -22.19
C LYS A 73 3.46 -1.19 -20.78
N LEU A 74 4.60 -0.85 -20.17
CA LEU A 74 4.63 -0.20 -18.87
C LEU A 74 4.09 1.24 -18.96
N GLN A 75 3.20 1.57 -18.03
CA GLN A 75 2.67 2.92 -17.81
C GLN A 75 3.01 3.33 -16.37
N GLN A 76 3.68 4.46 -16.21
CA GLN A 76 4.00 4.99 -14.88
C GLN A 76 2.78 5.72 -14.32
N GLY A 77 2.31 5.27 -13.19
CA GLY A 77 1.31 5.92 -12.33
C GLY A 77 1.95 6.58 -11.12
N SER A 78 1.12 7.08 -10.22
CA SER A 78 1.50 7.68 -8.94
C SER A 78 0.54 7.21 -7.85
N TRP A 79 1.03 7.05 -6.64
CA TRP A 79 0.19 6.80 -5.46
C TRP A 79 -0.77 7.95 -5.14
N ASP A 80 -0.42 9.17 -5.59
CA ASP A 80 -1.29 10.33 -5.46
C ASP A 80 -2.51 10.17 -6.37
N ASN A 81 -3.71 10.17 -5.80
CA ASN A 81 -5.00 10.10 -6.51
C ASN A 81 -5.21 8.85 -7.39
N VAL A 82 -4.49 7.74 -7.13
CA VAL A 82 -4.65 6.50 -7.92
C VAL A 82 -6.09 5.98 -7.88
N HIS A 83 -6.73 6.03 -6.71
CA HIS A 83 -8.13 5.61 -6.57
C HIS A 83 -9.07 6.35 -7.53
N ASP A 84 -9.07 7.68 -7.51
CA ASP A 84 -9.94 8.50 -8.36
C ASP A 84 -9.63 8.33 -9.85
N GLN A 85 -8.34 8.13 -10.17
CA GLN A 85 -7.91 7.83 -11.52
C GLN A 85 -8.48 6.48 -12.00
N LEU A 86 -8.38 5.44 -11.19
CA LEU A 86 -8.89 4.10 -11.51
C LEU A 86 -10.43 4.11 -11.61
N VAL A 87 -11.14 4.79 -10.70
CA VAL A 87 -12.60 4.99 -10.82
C VAL A 87 -12.97 5.57 -12.17
N THR A 88 -12.29 6.65 -12.58
CA THR A 88 -12.52 7.30 -13.87
C THR A 88 -12.22 6.37 -15.05
N GLN A 89 -11.12 5.63 -14.99
CA GLN A 89 -10.70 4.70 -16.04
C GLN A 89 -11.67 3.51 -16.17
N PHE A 90 -12.13 2.94 -15.05
CA PHE A 90 -13.12 1.86 -15.06
C PHE A 90 -14.46 2.30 -15.64
N GLN A 91 -14.94 3.49 -15.23
CA GLN A 91 -16.18 4.05 -15.76
C GLN A 91 -16.08 4.39 -17.24
N GLY A 92 -14.91 4.85 -17.70
CA GLY A 92 -14.62 5.18 -19.10
C GLY A 92 -14.26 3.99 -19.98
N GLY A 93 -14.13 2.78 -19.44
CA GLY A 93 -13.68 1.60 -20.20
C GLY A 93 -12.24 1.70 -20.70
N THR A 94 -11.39 2.44 -20.00
CA THR A 94 -9.98 2.72 -20.37
C THR A 94 -8.99 2.25 -19.29
N ALA A 95 -9.45 1.41 -18.35
CA ALA A 95 -8.59 0.84 -17.33
C ALA A 95 -7.45 0.02 -17.96
N PRO A 96 -6.22 0.06 -17.40
CA PRO A 96 -5.12 -0.78 -17.85
C PRO A 96 -5.48 -2.27 -17.66
N ASP A 97 -4.84 -3.15 -18.44
CA ASP A 97 -5.05 -4.59 -18.30
C ASP A 97 -4.55 -5.08 -16.94
N ILE A 98 -3.39 -4.59 -16.50
CA ILE A 98 -2.75 -4.96 -15.24
C ILE A 98 -2.57 -3.71 -14.39
N ILE A 99 -2.98 -3.80 -13.14
CA ILE A 99 -3.05 -2.69 -12.19
C ILE A 99 -2.19 -3.03 -10.98
N HIS A 100 -1.22 -2.16 -10.68
CA HIS A 100 -0.48 -2.14 -9.43
C HIS A 100 -1.19 -1.20 -8.48
N ASP A 101 -1.60 -1.69 -7.30
CA ASP A 101 -2.22 -0.92 -6.22
C ASP A 101 -2.10 -1.68 -4.90
N GLU A 102 -2.63 -1.14 -3.81
CA GLU A 102 -2.67 -1.83 -2.51
C GLU A 102 -3.97 -2.62 -2.29
N SER A 103 -3.90 -3.68 -1.47
CA SER A 103 -5.04 -4.57 -1.25
C SER A 103 -6.27 -3.86 -0.67
N ALA A 104 -6.07 -2.90 0.23
CA ALA A 104 -7.19 -2.16 0.85
C ALA A 104 -8.01 -1.35 -0.17
N ASP A 105 -7.38 -0.88 -1.25
CA ASP A 105 -8.07 -0.14 -2.31
C ASP A 105 -8.71 -1.08 -3.34
N ILE A 106 -7.96 -2.09 -3.80
CA ILE A 106 -8.47 -3.00 -4.85
C ILE A 106 -9.66 -3.83 -4.40
N MET A 107 -9.82 -4.09 -3.10
CA MET A 107 -10.98 -4.84 -2.59
C MET A 107 -12.29 -4.07 -2.83
N GLY A 108 -12.27 -2.74 -2.77
CA GLY A 108 -13.41 -1.90 -3.15
C GLY A 108 -13.75 -2.02 -4.65
N PHE A 109 -12.75 -2.06 -5.52
CA PHE A 109 -12.95 -2.28 -6.95
C PHE A 109 -13.45 -3.69 -7.27
N ALA A 110 -12.97 -4.70 -6.52
CA ALA A 110 -13.44 -6.08 -6.67
C ALA A 110 -14.93 -6.22 -6.32
N GLN A 111 -15.39 -5.57 -5.24
CA GLN A 111 -16.81 -5.55 -4.83
C GLN A 111 -17.71 -4.91 -5.91
N GLN A 112 -17.19 -3.94 -6.66
CA GLN A 112 -17.88 -3.29 -7.76
C GLN A 112 -17.80 -4.09 -9.08
N GLY A 113 -17.10 -5.24 -9.11
CA GLY A 113 -16.96 -6.07 -10.28
C GLY A 113 -15.94 -5.59 -11.32
N TYR A 114 -15.06 -4.66 -10.95
CA TYR A 114 -14.05 -4.13 -11.87
C TYR A 114 -12.80 -5.01 -12.04
N LEU A 115 -12.61 -6.00 -11.16
CA LEU A 115 -11.45 -6.88 -11.20
C LEU A 115 -11.82 -8.30 -11.63
N ALA A 116 -10.92 -8.93 -12.37
CA ALA A 116 -11.06 -10.30 -12.83
C ALA A 116 -10.79 -11.30 -11.70
N ASP A 117 -11.49 -12.44 -11.73
CA ASP A 117 -11.18 -13.60 -10.90
C ASP A 117 -9.92 -14.30 -11.43
N LEU A 118 -8.86 -14.28 -10.64
CA LEU A 118 -7.59 -14.94 -10.95
C LEU A 118 -7.44 -16.32 -10.32
N SER A 119 -8.47 -16.84 -9.64
CA SER A 119 -8.42 -18.13 -8.91
C SER A 119 -8.03 -19.30 -9.81
N GLY A 120 -8.53 -19.32 -11.06
CA GLY A 120 -8.19 -20.30 -12.07
C GLY A 120 -7.04 -19.91 -13.00
N ALA A 121 -6.62 -18.64 -13.01
CA ALA A 121 -5.67 -18.10 -13.96
C ALA A 121 -4.21 -18.09 -13.46
N LEU A 122 -4.00 -17.86 -12.15
CA LEU A 122 -2.67 -17.90 -11.55
C LEU A 122 -2.16 -19.34 -11.38
N SER A 123 -0.86 -19.53 -11.57
CA SER A 123 -0.20 -20.83 -11.44
C SER A 123 -0.24 -21.36 -10.00
N ALA A 124 -0.12 -22.69 -9.87
CA ALA A 124 -0.02 -23.32 -8.56
C ALA A 124 1.24 -22.89 -7.80
N ASP A 125 2.33 -22.61 -8.52
CA ASP A 125 3.59 -22.18 -7.92
C ASP A 125 3.48 -20.77 -7.32
N THR A 126 2.87 -19.83 -8.04
CA THR A 126 2.57 -18.49 -7.50
C THR A 126 1.71 -18.58 -6.24
N LYS A 127 0.67 -19.41 -6.26
CA LYS A 127 -0.21 -19.58 -5.09
C LYS A 127 0.51 -20.20 -3.89
N LYS A 128 1.44 -21.12 -4.10
CA LYS A 128 2.23 -21.75 -3.02
C LYS A 128 3.34 -20.85 -2.47
N ALA A 129 3.79 -19.87 -3.25
CA ALA A 129 4.90 -19.00 -2.88
C ALA A 129 4.55 -18.03 -1.73
N VAL A 130 3.27 -17.78 -1.49
CA VAL A 130 2.75 -16.81 -0.51
C VAL A 130 1.88 -17.53 0.52
N SER A 131 1.94 -17.10 1.78
CA SER A 131 1.15 -17.70 2.86
C SER A 131 -0.35 -17.51 2.66
N SER A 132 -1.16 -18.45 3.22
CA SER A 132 -2.62 -18.36 3.15
C SER A 132 -3.18 -17.10 3.79
N ASP A 133 -2.53 -16.58 4.82
CA ASP A 133 -3.00 -15.39 5.53
C ASP A 133 -2.83 -14.13 4.69
N ILE A 134 -1.76 -14.04 3.92
CA ILE A 134 -1.58 -12.94 2.95
C ILE A 134 -2.59 -13.06 1.80
N TRP A 135 -2.86 -14.27 1.28
CA TRP A 135 -3.88 -14.47 0.24
C TRP A 135 -5.27 -14.00 0.68
N LYS A 136 -5.63 -14.14 1.96
CA LYS A 136 -6.91 -13.66 2.48
C LYS A 136 -7.13 -12.16 2.25
N SER A 137 -6.07 -11.35 2.26
CA SER A 137 -6.15 -9.90 2.03
C SER A 137 -6.52 -9.50 0.60
N VAL A 138 -6.45 -10.45 -0.35
CA VAL A 138 -6.79 -10.26 -1.78
C VAL A 138 -7.83 -11.25 -2.27
N THR A 139 -8.54 -11.89 -1.35
CA THR A 139 -9.60 -12.85 -1.63
C THR A 139 -10.94 -12.29 -1.15
N THR A 140 -11.92 -12.24 -2.04
CA THR A 140 -13.27 -11.76 -1.73
C THR A 140 -14.04 -12.75 -0.84
N GLY A 141 -15.12 -12.29 -0.24
CA GLY A 141 -15.95 -13.13 0.64
C GLY A 141 -16.58 -14.36 -0.06
N ASP A 142 -16.74 -14.32 -1.39
CA ASP A 142 -17.19 -15.46 -2.22
C ASP A 142 -16.01 -16.35 -2.71
N GLY A 143 -14.79 -16.11 -2.21
CA GLY A 143 -13.62 -16.96 -2.45
C GLY A 143 -12.83 -16.67 -3.73
N LYS A 144 -13.11 -15.59 -4.45
CA LYS A 144 -12.36 -15.20 -5.64
C LYS A 144 -11.05 -14.53 -5.26
N ILE A 145 -9.95 -14.92 -5.89
CA ILE A 145 -8.67 -14.22 -5.84
C ILE A 145 -8.69 -13.10 -6.88
N VAL A 146 -8.60 -11.85 -6.44
CA VAL A 146 -8.72 -10.68 -7.33
C VAL A 146 -7.38 -9.99 -7.64
N ALA A 147 -6.31 -10.40 -6.95
CA ALA A 147 -4.95 -9.92 -7.21
C ALA A 147 -3.91 -10.92 -6.72
N ALA A 148 -2.66 -10.78 -7.20
CA ALA A 148 -1.49 -11.41 -6.62
C ALA A 148 -0.81 -10.43 -5.64
N PRO A 149 -0.60 -10.80 -4.36
CA PRO A 149 0.13 -9.97 -3.41
C PRO A 149 1.63 -9.99 -3.71
N THR A 150 2.26 -8.83 -3.81
CA THR A 150 3.66 -8.69 -4.23
C THR A 150 4.58 -8.33 -3.08
N LEU A 151 4.46 -7.12 -2.55
CA LEU A 151 5.30 -6.58 -1.50
C LEU A 151 4.45 -6.16 -0.30
N LEU A 152 5.01 -6.30 0.89
CA LEU A 152 4.33 -6.03 2.17
C LEU A 152 5.04 -4.89 2.89
N GLN A 153 4.25 -4.12 3.61
CA GLN A 153 4.72 -3.07 4.50
C GLN A 153 4.46 -3.46 5.95
N SER A 154 5.41 -3.18 6.83
CA SER A 154 5.23 -3.19 8.29
C SER A 154 5.60 -1.82 8.87
N TYR A 155 4.97 -1.44 9.96
CA TYR A 155 5.40 -0.29 10.77
C TYR A 155 6.50 -0.72 11.72
N VAL A 156 7.60 0.01 11.69
CA VAL A 156 8.79 -0.26 12.49
C VAL A 156 9.28 1.01 13.20
N VAL A 157 10.13 0.84 14.20
CA VAL A 157 10.78 1.93 14.92
C VAL A 157 12.23 2.01 14.49
N PHE A 158 12.63 3.14 13.91
CA PHE A 158 14.02 3.48 13.61
C PHE A 158 14.62 4.20 14.79
N ALA A 159 15.83 3.84 15.18
CA ALA A 159 16.54 4.43 16.30
C ALA A 159 17.88 5.03 15.88
N ASN A 160 18.17 6.25 16.31
CA ASN A 160 19.45 6.89 16.17
C ASN A 160 20.39 6.38 17.28
N LYS A 161 21.36 5.53 16.94
CA LYS A 161 22.27 4.91 17.92
C LYS A 161 23.07 5.94 18.72
N LYS A 162 23.41 7.07 18.10
CA LYS A 162 24.10 8.15 18.82
C LYS A 162 23.24 8.72 19.95
N ALA A 163 21.95 8.94 19.71
CA ALA A 163 21.05 9.43 20.75
C ALA A 163 20.93 8.46 21.92
N PHE A 164 20.89 7.16 21.65
CA PHE A 164 20.91 6.11 22.68
C PHE A 164 22.22 6.11 23.48
N SER A 165 23.37 6.18 22.78
CA SER A 165 24.68 6.23 23.41
C SER A 165 24.85 7.47 24.28
N ASP A 166 24.46 8.64 23.79
CA ASP A 166 24.58 9.90 24.52
C ASP A 166 23.70 9.90 25.79
N ALA A 167 22.57 9.24 25.77
CA ALA A 167 21.66 9.07 26.90
C ALA A 167 22.08 7.93 27.86
N GLY A 168 23.09 7.14 27.51
CA GLY A 168 23.47 5.94 28.28
C GLY A 168 22.40 4.84 28.27
N VAL A 169 21.55 4.80 27.25
CA VAL A 169 20.45 3.85 27.10
C VAL A 169 20.85 2.76 26.11
N ALA A 170 20.69 1.49 26.52
CA ALA A 170 20.95 0.37 25.63
C ALA A 170 19.88 0.26 24.54
N VAL A 171 20.30 -0.04 23.29
CA VAL A 171 19.37 -0.35 22.20
C VAL A 171 18.68 -1.70 22.47
N PRO A 172 17.35 -1.78 22.44
CA PRO A 172 16.63 -3.04 22.63
C PRO A 172 16.99 -4.10 21.60
N THR A 173 17.14 -5.36 22.06
CA THR A 173 17.57 -6.53 21.22
C THR A 173 16.65 -7.73 21.43
N GLY A 174 15.43 -7.63 21.80
CA GLY A 174 14.51 -8.74 21.99
C GLY A 174 13.89 -9.27 20.69
N LYS A 175 12.96 -10.19 20.80
CA LYS A 175 12.09 -10.61 19.69
C LYS A 175 11.07 -9.52 19.37
N THR A 176 10.53 -8.88 20.40
CA THR A 176 9.55 -7.80 20.34
C THR A 176 9.91 -6.72 21.35
N LEU A 177 9.36 -5.54 21.18
CA LEU A 177 9.41 -4.40 22.12
C LEU A 177 7.98 -4.10 22.57
N SER A 178 7.69 -4.25 23.87
CA SER A 178 6.34 -3.91 24.34
C SER A 178 6.04 -2.42 24.18
N TRP A 179 4.77 -2.07 24.01
CA TRP A 179 4.36 -0.66 23.94
C TRP A 179 4.72 0.10 25.20
N GLN A 180 4.69 -0.54 26.38
CA GLN A 180 5.12 0.09 27.63
C GLN A 180 6.62 0.39 27.61
N ASP A 181 7.45 -0.60 27.22
CA ASP A 181 8.90 -0.38 27.10
C ASP A 181 9.23 0.70 26.07
N PHE A 182 8.47 0.78 24.96
CA PHE A 182 8.63 1.83 23.95
C PHE A 182 8.31 3.22 24.52
N GLN A 183 7.22 3.39 25.30
CA GLN A 183 6.88 4.65 25.97
C GLN A 183 7.96 5.04 26.99
N ASP A 184 8.39 4.08 27.82
CA ASP A 184 9.45 4.29 28.83
C ASP A 184 10.78 4.67 28.16
N LEU A 185 11.09 4.02 27.02
CA LEU A 185 12.28 4.29 26.22
C LEU A 185 12.23 5.71 25.64
N SER A 186 11.08 6.08 25.07
CA SER A 186 10.85 7.44 24.57
C SER A 186 11.05 8.49 25.64
N THR A 187 10.53 8.26 26.85
CA THR A 187 10.70 9.16 27.99
C THR A 187 12.16 9.28 28.42
N LYS A 188 12.90 8.16 28.52
CA LYS A 188 14.33 8.15 28.87
C LYS A 188 15.22 8.88 27.85
N LEU A 189 14.83 8.88 26.59
CA LEU A 189 15.55 9.53 25.50
C LEU A 189 15.16 11.00 25.29
N THR A 190 14.16 11.48 26.02
CA THR A 190 13.72 12.87 25.97
C THR A 190 14.60 13.72 26.86
N ALA A 191 15.40 14.63 26.30
CA ALA A 191 16.30 15.50 27.03
C ALA A 191 16.67 16.76 26.23
N ASN A 192 17.04 17.80 26.89
CA ASN A 192 17.64 19.02 26.30
C ASN A 192 16.80 19.67 25.20
N GLY A 193 15.46 19.59 25.28
CA GLY A 193 14.55 20.13 24.28
C GLY A 193 14.33 19.22 23.07
N ASN A 194 14.94 18.03 23.04
CA ASN A 194 14.70 16.99 22.04
C ASN A 194 13.69 15.97 22.58
N PHE A 195 13.03 15.29 21.68
CA PHE A 195 12.02 14.28 22.01
C PHE A 195 12.58 12.86 21.81
N GLY A 196 12.11 11.93 22.62
CA GLY A 196 12.41 10.51 22.41
C GLY A 196 11.85 9.99 21.08
N THR A 197 10.67 10.48 20.66
CA THR A 197 10.00 10.00 19.45
C THR A 197 9.48 11.14 18.57
N GLY A 198 9.68 11.01 17.25
CA GLY A 198 8.98 11.74 16.21
C GLY A 198 8.12 10.78 15.38
N TRP A 199 6.87 11.15 15.08
CA TRP A 199 5.94 10.30 14.35
C TRP A 199 5.04 11.11 13.44
N GLY A 200 5.17 10.92 12.13
CA GLY A 200 4.31 11.56 11.15
C GLY A 200 2.93 10.91 11.08
N MET A 201 1.91 11.62 11.58
CA MET A 201 0.55 11.12 11.72
C MET A 201 -0.48 12.01 11.01
N LYS A 202 -0.09 12.69 9.93
CA LYS A 202 -1.02 13.48 9.11
C LYS A 202 -2.17 12.63 8.55
N SER A 203 -1.90 11.35 8.24
CA SER A 203 -2.89 10.35 7.83
C SER A 203 -2.85 9.17 8.80
N PRO A 204 -3.47 9.27 9.99
CA PRO A 204 -3.23 8.35 11.10
C PRO A 204 -3.92 7.00 10.98
N THR A 205 -5.02 6.91 10.21
CA THR A 205 -5.96 5.77 10.26
C THR A 205 -5.29 4.45 9.95
N ALA A 206 -4.53 4.36 8.86
CA ALA A 206 -3.85 3.12 8.47
C ALA A 206 -2.87 2.65 9.56
N THR A 207 -2.07 3.56 10.13
CA THR A 207 -1.12 3.24 11.20
C THR A 207 -1.82 2.75 12.46
N VAL A 208 -2.88 3.44 12.89
CA VAL A 208 -3.64 3.10 14.09
C VAL A 208 -4.28 1.72 13.94
N MET A 209 -4.96 1.47 12.82
CA MET A 209 -5.66 0.20 12.59
C MET A 209 -4.70 -0.97 12.43
N ASN A 210 -3.56 -0.75 11.78
CA ASN A 210 -2.52 -1.78 11.67
C ASN A 210 -1.98 -2.19 13.04
N LEU A 211 -1.55 -1.23 13.85
CA LEU A 211 -0.90 -1.51 15.12
C LEU A 211 -1.90 -1.94 16.22
N ALA A 212 -3.19 -1.64 16.08
CA ALA A 212 -4.22 -2.08 17.02
C ALA A 212 -4.38 -3.61 17.05
N LEU A 213 -4.05 -4.32 15.96
CA LEU A 213 -4.10 -5.79 15.92
C LEU A 213 -3.23 -6.42 17.01
N GLY A 214 -2.08 -5.84 17.32
CA GLY A 214 -1.23 -6.29 18.43
C GLY A 214 -1.91 -6.22 19.81
N PHE A 215 -3.01 -5.48 19.94
CA PHE A 215 -3.86 -5.46 21.14
C PHE A 215 -5.14 -6.30 20.98
N GLY A 216 -5.42 -6.82 19.77
CA GLY A 216 -6.67 -7.51 19.43
C GLY A 216 -7.74 -6.57 18.85
N GLY A 217 -7.40 -5.29 18.60
CA GLY A 217 -8.31 -4.31 18.02
C GLY A 217 -8.47 -4.52 16.51
N THR A 218 -9.65 -4.95 16.08
CA THR A 218 -9.96 -5.26 14.68
C THR A 218 -10.85 -4.24 14.00
N PHE A 219 -11.53 -3.39 14.76
CA PHE A 219 -12.48 -2.35 14.34
C PHE A 219 -13.71 -2.87 13.62
N PHE A 220 -13.63 -3.96 12.87
CA PHE A 220 -14.73 -4.47 12.06
C PHE A 220 -14.93 -5.96 12.24
N ASP A 221 -16.20 -6.37 12.19
CA ASP A 221 -16.64 -7.73 11.98
C ASP A 221 -17.34 -7.82 10.63
N ASN A 222 -16.92 -8.76 9.78
CA ASN A 222 -17.50 -8.99 8.46
C ASN A 222 -18.23 -10.32 8.47
N LYS A 223 -19.54 -10.29 8.28
CA LYS A 223 -20.39 -11.49 8.26
C LYS A 223 -21.44 -11.35 7.15
N ASP A 224 -21.55 -12.39 6.34
CA ASP A 224 -22.58 -12.51 5.29
C ASP A 224 -22.67 -11.25 4.37
N GLY A 225 -21.52 -10.66 4.03
CA GLY A 225 -21.43 -9.46 3.21
C GLY A 225 -21.75 -8.13 3.93
N THR A 226 -22.01 -8.19 5.23
CA THR A 226 -22.27 -7.02 6.07
C THR A 226 -21.08 -6.77 6.98
N SER A 227 -20.62 -5.52 7.04
CA SER A 227 -19.57 -5.07 7.94
C SER A 227 -20.17 -4.27 9.09
N THR A 228 -19.84 -4.63 10.31
CA THR A 228 -20.23 -3.88 11.52
C THR A 228 -19.01 -3.34 12.22
N ILE A 229 -19.05 -2.07 12.64
CA ILE A 229 -17.96 -1.46 13.40
C ILE A 229 -18.12 -1.73 14.89
N HIS A 230 -17.01 -2.02 15.55
CA HIS A 230 -16.90 -1.96 17.00
C HIS A 230 -15.65 -1.17 17.39
N VAL A 231 -15.77 -0.34 18.41
CA VAL A 231 -14.66 0.48 18.92
C VAL A 231 -14.63 0.31 20.43
N GLY A 232 -13.77 -0.56 20.91
CA GLY A 232 -13.57 -0.88 22.33
C GLY A 232 -12.20 -0.42 22.83
N ASP A 233 -11.81 -0.97 23.96
CA ASP A 233 -10.53 -0.62 24.59
C ASP A 233 -9.32 -1.11 23.77
N ASP A 234 -9.41 -2.26 23.10
CA ASP A 234 -8.34 -2.83 22.29
C ASP A 234 -8.08 -1.98 21.04
N GLU A 235 -9.14 -1.49 20.38
CA GLU A 235 -9.06 -0.59 19.23
C GLU A 235 -8.44 0.77 19.57
N LEU A 236 -8.70 1.24 20.79
CA LEU A 236 -8.28 2.58 21.24
C LEU A 236 -6.89 2.60 21.90
N GLN A 237 -6.23 1.45 22.11
CA GLN A 237 -4.91 1.41 22.76
C GLN A 237 -3.86 2.25 22.03
N VAL A 238 -3.79 2.13 20.71
CA VAL A 238 -2.77 2.85 19.94
C VAL A 238 -2.94 4.36 20.00
N PRO A 239 -4.09 4.94 19.63
CA PRO A 239 -4.28 6.40 19.70
C PRO A 239 -4.14 6.93 21.13
N LYS A 240 -4.63 6.19 22.15
CA LYS A 240 -4.50 6.56 23.56
C LYS A 240 -3.03 6.70 23.96
N ARG A 241 -2.19 5.69 23.67
CA ARG A 241 -0.75 5.70 24.02
C ARG A 241 0.01 6.80 23.28
N ILE A 242 -0.31 7.04 22.02
CA ILE A 242 0.31 8.16 21.27
C ILE A 242 -0.04 9.50 21.91
N ASN A 243 -1.29 9.71 22.30
CA ASN A 243 -1.72 10.93 23.00
C ASN A 243 -1.05 11.07 24.37
N GLU A 244 -0.95 9.99 25.16
CA GLU A 244 -0.24 9.97 26.43
C GLU A 244 1.23 10.34 26.25
N MET A 245 1.94 9.73 25.29
CA MET A 245 3.34 10.07 24.98
C MET A 245 3.52 11.55 24.60
N ALA A 246 2.57 12.13 23.88
CA ALA A 246 2.67 13.52 23.42
C ALA A 246 2.34 14.54 24.51
N TYR A 247 1.30 14.31 25.32
CA TYR A 247 0.76 15.34 26.21
C TYR A 247 0.97 15.06 27.70
N THR A 248 1.09 13.82 28.10
CA THR A 248 1.36 13.42 29.50
C THR A 248 2.85 13.24 29.72
N ASP A 249 3.48 12.33 28.99
CA ASP A 249 4.90 12.00 29.10
C ASP A 249 5.79 13.07 28.46
N LYS A 250 5.24 13.81 27.49
CA LYS A 250 5.96 14.81 26.68
C LYS A 250 7.21 14.26 26.00
N SER A 251 7.16 12.99 25.67
CA SER A 251 8.26 12.23 25.06
C SER A 251 8.14 12.10 23.54
N LEU A 252 6.97 12.36 23.00
CA LEU A 252 6.69 12.44 21.57
C LEU A 252 6.35 13.89 21.19
N ASP A 253 6.96 14.40 20.11
CA ASP A 253 6.70 15.76 19.63
C ASP A 253 5.27 15.91 19.09
N PRO A 254 4.38 16.69 19.74
CA PRO A 254 3.01 16.88 19.27
C PRO A 254 2.93 17.49 17.85
N VAL A 255 3.94 18.30 17.46
CA VAL A 255 3.99 18.91 16.12
C VAL A 255 4.16 17.82 15.05
N SER A 256 4.94 16.78 15.34
CA SER A 256 5.16 15.68 14.40
C SER A 256 3.86 14.93 14.06
N LEU A 257 2.89 14.87 14.99
CA LEU A 257 1.60 14.22 14.78
C LEU A 257 0.73 14.89 13.68
N THR A 258 1.01 16.15 13.36
CA THR A 258 0.30 16.90 12.30
C THR A 258 1.01 16.88 10.95
N GLN A 259 2.19 16.31 10.90
CA GLN A 259 3.08 16.28 9.74
C GLN A 259 3.01 14.94 9.00
N SER A 260 3.44 14.93 7.74
CA SER A 260 3.70 13.69 7.02
C SER A 260 4.98 13.01 7.55
N GLY A 261 5.17 11.72 7.25
CA GLY A 261 6.41 11.03 7.62
C GLY A 261 7.66 11.71 7.05
N SER A 262 7.60 12.15 5.79
CA SER A 262 8.71 12.85 5.12
C SER A 262 9.04 14.20 5.76
N ASP A 263 8.06 14.92 6.31
CA ASP A 263 8.29 16.19 7.01
C ASP A 263 8.96 15.98 8.38
N VAL A 264 8.72 14.85 9.03
CA VAL A 264 9.31 14.51 10.35
C VAL A 264 10.74 13.96 10.22
N LEU A 265 11.04 13.27 9.13
CA LEU A 265 12.31 12.57 8.92
C LEU A 265 13.57 13.47 9.06
N PRO A 266 13.60 14.73 8.56
CA PRO A 266 14.73 15.62 8.80
C PRO A 266 15.02 15.90 10.28
N GLY A 267 13.99 15.92 11.14
CA GLY A 267 14.16 16.04 12.59
C GLY A 267 14.86 14.83 13.21
N PHE A 268 14.60 13.63 12.70
CA PHE A 268 15.31 12.41 13.08
C PHE A 268 16.79 12.47 12.68
N PHE A 269 17.10 12.94 11.49
CA PHE A 269 18.48 13.15 11.03
C PHE A 269 19.21 14.20 11.83
N GLY A 270 18.52 15.28 12.22
CA GLY A 270 19.06 16.38 13.02
C GLY A 270 19.17 16.09 14.52
N GLY A 271 18.74 14.91 14.98
CA GLY A 271 18.79 14.52 16.40
C GLY A 271 17.69 15.17 17.25
N LYS A 272 16.69 15.82 16.65
CA LYS A 272 15.50 16.30 17.38
C LYS A 272 14.70 15.13 17.94
N TYR A 273 14.73 13.98 17.25
CA TYR A 273 14.09 12.73 17.64
C TYR A 273 15.13 11.63 17.80
N ALA A 274 15.11 10.92 18.93
CA ALA A 274 15.95 9.74 19.12
C ALA A 274 15.41 8.52 18.38
N MET A 275 14.10 8.45 18.23
CA MET A 275 13.38 7.39 17.49
C MET A 275 12.40 8.02 16.49
N TYR A 276 12.19 7.29 15.40
CA TYR A 276 11.22 7.62 14.36
C TYR A 276 10.36 6.39 14.06
N VAL A 277 9.05 6.54 14.02
CA VAL A 277 8.13 5.45 13.68
C VAL A 277 7.59 5.66 12.27
N GLY A 278 7.68 4.64 11.43
CA GLY A 278 7.22 4.69 10.05
C GLY A 278 7.17 3.33 9.38
N GLY A 279 6.72 3.29 8.14
CA GLY A 279 6.78 2.08 7.33
C GLY A 279 8.24 1.68 7.06
N ASN A 280 8.47 0.39 6.88
CA ASN A 280 9.83 -0.14 6.66
C ASN A 280 10.51 0.45 5.40
N TYR A 281 9.76 0.93 4.41
CA TYR A 281 10.29 1.64 3.24
C TYR A 281 11.10 2.90 3.59
N VAL A 282 10.91 3.48 4.78
CA VAL A 282 11.68 4.63 5.26
C VAL A 282 13.16 4.28 5.42
N ALA A 283 13.51 3.00 5.60
CA ALA A 283 14.91 2.55 5.62
C ALA A 283 15.68 2.95 4.35
N GLN A 284 15.04 2.92 3.20
CA GLN A 284 15.60 3.38 1.94
C GLN A 284 15.88 4.90 2.00
N GLN A 285 14.88 5.69 2.44
CA GLN A 285 15.04 7.14 2.55
C GLN A 285 16.15 7.53 3.54
N ILE A 286 16.28 6.79 4.66
CA ILE A 286 17.37 6.99 5.61
C ILE A 286 18.71 6.67 4.95
N THR A 287 18.79 5.56 4.21
CA THR A 287 20.04 5.13 3.56
C THR A 287 20.52 6.13 2.52
N GLU A 288 19.61 6.76 1.78
CA GLU A 288 19.94 7.71 0.72
C GLU A 288 20.14 9.14 1.20
N SER A 289 19.37 9.58 2.21
CA SER A 289 19.25 11.00 2.57
C SER A 289 19.87 11.36 3.91
N ALA A 290 20.21 10.38 4.75
CA ALA A 290 20.81 10.69 6.05
C ALA A 290 22.21 11.27 5.89
N PRO A 291 22.62 12.20 6.79
CA PRO A 291 23.97 12.75 6.78
C PRO A 291 25.04 11.66 6.92
N SER A 292 26.21 11.90 6.33
CA SER A 292 27.36 10.98 6.48
C SER A 292 27.66 10.71 7.95
N GLY A 293 27.78 9.42 8.31
CA GLY A 293 28.03 8.99 9.68
C GLY A 293 26.78 8.88 10.55
N PHE A 294 25.59 9.07 10.02
CA PHE A 294 24.34 8.79 10.73
C PHE A 294 24.18 7.28 10.96
N ASP A 295 24.33 6.86 12.20
CA ASP A 295 24.25 5.43 12.58
C ASP A 295 22.87 5.12 13.18
N TRP A 296 22.16 4.20 12.58
CA TRP A 296 20.80 3.85 12.92
C TRP A 296 20.56 2.34 12.99
N VAL A 297 19.44 1.97 13.57
CA VAL A 297 19.01 0.57 13.67
C VAL A 297 17.48 0.52 13.65
N VAL A 298 16.92 -0.61 13.23
CA VAL A 298 15.51 -0.93 13.41
C VAL A 298 15.34 -1.68 14.71
N LEU A 299 14.47 -1.18 15.60
CA LEU A 299 14.13 -1.84 16.85
C LEU A 299 13.22 -3.06 16.63
N PRO A 300 13.17 -4.00 17.61
CA PRO A 300 12.22 -5.10 17.55
C PRO A 300 10.78 -4.62 17.32
N PRO A 301 9.92 -5.40 16.64
CA PRO A 301 8.53 -5.04 16.37
C PRO A 301 7.78 -4.68 17.66
N LEU A 302 6.95 -3.61 17.58
CA LEU A 302 6.09 -3.20 18.71
C LEU A 302 5.05 -4.28 18.98
N ALA A 303 4.93 -4.66 20.25
CA ALA A 303 3.98 -5.67 20.71
C ALA A 303 2.97 -5.09 21.70
N GLY A 304 1.70 -5.30 21.42
CA GLY A 304 0.60 -5.06 22.34
C GLY A 304 0.36 -6.25 23.28
N SER A 305 -0.80 -6.29 23.91
CA SER A 305 -1.18 -7.35 24.86
C SER A 305 -1.42 -8.72 24.19
N LYS A 306 -1.61 -8.77 22.87
CA LYS A 306 -1.85 -10.00 22.10
C LYS A 306 -0.65 -10.42 21.24
N GLY A 307 0.28 -9.54 20.97
CA GLY A 307 1.46 -9.81 20.15
C GLY A 307 1.92 -8.62 19.34
N ALA A 308 2.70 -8.88 18.30
CA ALA A 308 3.21 -7.86 17.38
C ALA A 308 2.51 -7.88 16.01
N GLU A 309 1.31 -8.43 15.95
CA GLU A 309 0.53 -8.55 14.72
C GLU A 309 0.22 -7.18 14.11
N GLN A 310 0.32 -7.12 12.79
CA GLN A 310 -0.02 -5.95 11.98
C GLN A 310 -0.83 -6.41 10.76
N ALA A 311 -1.62 -5.50 10.18
CA ALA A 311 -2.37 -5.81 8.98
C ALA A 311 -1.44 -6.01 7.78
N ALA A 312 -1.61 -7.11 7.09
CA ALA A 312 -1.02 -7.31 5.77
C ALA A 312 -1.82 -6.49 4.76
N ASN A 313 -1.27 -5.36 4.36
CA ASN A 313 -1.79 -4.54 3.26
C ASN A 313 -0.77 -4.61 2.10
N PRO A 314 -0.74 -5.73 1.35
CA PRO A 314 0.22 -5.88 0.28
C PRO A 314 -0.01 -4.89 -0.85
N GLN A 315 1.08 -4.46 -1.47
CA GLN A 315 1.03 -4.06 -2.86
C GLN A 315 0.61 -5.27 -3.69
N THR A 316 -0.13 -5.05 -4.75
CA THR A 316 -0.78 -6.10 -5.51
C THR A 316 -0.63 -5.91 -7.02
N MET A 317 -0.82 -6.99 -7.76
CA MET A 317 -1.07 -6.95 -9.18
C MET A 317 -2.43 -7.57 -9.46
N SER A 318 -3.39 -6.76 -9.86
CA SER A 318 -4.72 -7.19 -10.29
C SER A 318 -4.88 -7.08 -11.81
N VAL A 319 -5.94 -7.71 -12.33
CA VAL A 319 -6.31 -7.63 -13.74
C VAL A 319 -7.70 -7.01 -13.87
N SER A 320 -7.84 -6.03 -14.73
CA SER A 320 -9.14 -5.42 -15.03
C SER A 320 -10.11 -6.47 -15.60
N ALA A 321 -11.34 -6.51 -15.09
CA ALA A 321 -12.40 -7.34 -15.68
C ALA A 321 -12.75 -6.90 -17.11
N GLN A 322 -12.37 -5.70 -17.53
CA GLN A 322 -12.55 -5.17 -18.88
C GLN A 322 -11.47 -5.65 -19.85
N SER A 323 -10.36 -6.24 -19.34
CA SER A 323 -9.31 -6.80 -20.19
C SER A 323 -9.81 -7.98 -21.02
N LYS A 324 -9.45 -8.00 -22.30
CA LYS A 324 -9.72 -9.13 -23.20
C LYS A 324 -8.65 -10.22 -23.13
N HIS A 325 -7.62 -10.03 -22.29
CA HIS A 325 -6.38 -10.81 -22.24
C HIS A 325 -6.05 -11.27 -20.82
N ILE A 326 -7.08 -11.65 -20.03
CA ILE A 326 -6.91 -12.09 -18.63
C ILE A 326 -5.91 -13.25 -18.50
N PRO A 327 -5.94 -14.32 -19.37
CA PRO A 327 -4.97 -15.40 -19.26
C PRO A 327 -3.52 -14.97 -19.56
N GLU A 328 -3.32 -14.04 -20.50
CA GLU A 328 -2.01 -13.51 -20.86
C GLU A 328 -1.47 -12.59 -19.73
N ALA A 329 -2.36 -11.78 -19.15
CA ALA A 329 -2.03 -10.94 -18.00
C ALA A 329 -1.63 -11.79 -16.78
N ALA A 330 -2.35 -12.88 -16.49
CA ALA A 330 -2.00 -13.81 -15.41
C ALA A 330 -0.62 -14.46 -15.62
N LYS A 331 -0.26 -14.81 -16.86
CA LYS A 331 1.09 -15.33 -17.17
C LYS A 331 2.20 -14.31 -16.86
N PHE A 332 1.95 -13.02 -17.17
CA PHE A 332 2.90 -11.97 -16.81
C PHE A 332 2.96 -11.78 -15.29
N ILE A 333 1.83 -11.85 -14.59
CA ILE A 333 1.80 -11.78 -13.11
C ILE A 333 2.59 -12.95 -12.52
N ASP A 334 2.42 -14.18 -12.99
CA ASP A 334 3.21 -15.34 -12.56
C ASP A 334 4.72 -15.13 -12.78
N TYR A 335 5.11 -14.50 -13.89
CA TYR A 335 6.51 -14.15 -14.13
C TYR A 335 7.00 -13.05 -13.16
N PHE A 336 6.18 -12.03 -12.93
CA PHE A 336 6.49 -10.94 -12.00
C PHE A 336 6.64 -11.44 -10.56
N MET A 337 5.88 -12.47 -10.18
CA MET A 337 5.90 -13.11 -8.85
C MET A 337 7.08 -14.06 -8.63
N LYS A 338 7.96 -14.29 -9.61
CA LYS A 338 9.17 -15.10 -9.40
C LYS A 338 10.06 -14.51 -8.31
N ALA A 339 10.68 -15.38 -7.49
CA ALA A 339 11.44 -14.97 -6.32
C ALA A 339 12.53 -13.93 -6.65
N ASP A 340 13.29 -14.11 -7.73
CA ASP A 340 14.33 -13.16 -8.14
C ASP A 340 13.79 -11.78 -8.50
N ASN A 341 12.60 -11.72 -9.10
CA ASN A 341 11.95 -10.46 -9.44
C ASN A 341 11.41 -9.76 -8.18
N GLN A 342 10.75 -10.52 -7.30
CA GLN A 342 10.24 -10.02 -6.04
C GLN A 342 11.37 -9.54 -5.11
N ALA A 343 12.50 -10.23 -5.07
CA ALA A 343 13.66 -9.81 -4.29
C ALA A 343 14.22 -8.47 -4.78
N LYS A 344 14.39 -8.28 -6.09
CA LYS A 344 14.87 -7.01 -6.66
C LYS A 344 13.95 -5.82 -6.36
N LEU A 345 12.63 -6.05 -6.46
CA LEU A 345 11.64 -5.02 -6.15
C LEU A 345 11.69 -4.67 -4.65
N ALA A 346 11.73 -5.69 -3.80
CA ALA A 346 11.79 -5.52 -2.36
C ALA A 346 13.04 -4.75 -1.91
N GLU A 347 14.21 -5.09 -2.44
CA GLU A 347 15.46 -4.39 -2.15
C GLU A 347 15.42 -2.93 -2.61
N GLY A 348 14.75 -2.66 -3.74
CA GLY A 348 14.56 -1.31 -4.27
C GLY A 348 13.69 -0.42 -3.38
N ASP A 349 12.61 -0.96 -2.83
CA ASP A 349 11.63 -0.23 -2.00
C ASP A 349 11.81 -0.46 -0.49
N TRP A 350 12.75 -1.32 -0.08
CA TRP A 350 12.87 -1.75 1.31
C TRP A 350 11.57 -2.32 1.89
N LEU A 351 10.82 -3.01 1.04
CA LEU A 351 9.59 -3.70 1.38
C LEU A 351 9.83 -5.20 1.57
N ILE A 352 8.88 -5.86 2.19
CA ILE A 352 8.97 -7.30 2.49
C ILE A 352 8.34 -8.07 1.33
N PRO A 353 9.05 -8.98 0.64
CA PRO A 353 8.40 -9.83 -0.36
C PRO A 353 7.26 -10.64 0.24
N ALA A 354 6.12 -10.73 -0.46
CA ALA A 354 5.05 -11.65 -0.07
C ALA A 354 5.51 -13.12 -0.18
N SER A 355 6.36 -13.42 -1.16
CA SER A 355 6.94 -14.75 -1.39
C SER A 355 8.01 -15.09 -0.36
N THR A 356 7.88 -16.25 0.29
CA THR A 356 8.88 -16.78 1.24
C THR A 356 10.26 -16.96 0.60
N ALA A 357 10.31 -17.54 -0.61
CA ALA A 357 11.58 -17.74 -1.33
C ALA A 357 12.27 -16.41 -1.66
N ALA A 358 11.51 -15.36 -1.98
CA ALA A 358 12.06 -14.03 -2.19
C ALA A 358 12.56 -13.39 -0.89
N ARG A 359 11.89 -13.61 0.25
CA ARG A 359 12.39 -13.18 1.58
C ARG A 359 13.74 -13.82 1.91
N ASP A 360 13.88 -15.12 1.66
CA ASP A 360 15.14 -15.84 1.87
C ASP A 360 16.25 -15.29 0.97
N GLN A 361 15.92 -14.93 -0.28
CA GLN A 361 16.86 -14.31 -1.22
C GLN A 361 17.32 -12.94 -0.70
N VAL A 362 16.39 -12.04 -0.33
CA VAL A 362 16.71 -10.72 0.23
C VAL A 362 17.53 -10.84 1.51
N ALA A 363 17.19 -11.78 2.41
CA ALA A 363 17.98 -12.03 3.62
C ALA A 363 19.43 -12.39 3.31
N LYS A 364 19.65 -13.21 2.29
CA LYS A 364 20.97 -13.62 1.81
C LYS A 364 21.73 -12.47 1.15
N ASP A 365 21.10 -11.75 0.24
CA ASP A 365 21.72 -10.68 -0.56
C ASP A 365 22.11 -9.48 0.32
N THR A 366 21.25 -9.11 1.26
CA THR A 366 21.49 -8.00 2.20
C THR A 366 22.36 -8.41 3.41
N SER A 367 22.54 -9.72 3.63
CA SER A 367 23.17 -10.25 4.86
C SER A 367 22.55 -9.71 6.15
N GLY A 368 21.26 -9.35 6.12
CA GLY A 368 20.50 -8.78 7.22
C GLY A 368 20.96 -7.40 7.71
N LYS A 369 21.85 -6.73 6.97
CA LYS A 369 22.39 -5.40 7.32
C LYS A 369 21.32 -4.30 7.21
N ASN A 370 21.61 -3.15 7.81
CA ASN A 370 20.78 -1.94 7.72
C ASN A 370 19.30 -2.19 8.07
N GLY A 371 19.03 -2.99 9.11
CA GLY A 371 17.68 -3.29 9.58
C GLY A 371 16.94 -4.39 8.84
N TRP A 372 17.48 -4.93 7.72
CA TRP A 372 16.82 -5.97 6.92
C TRP A 372 16.42 -7.22 7.73
N SER A 373 17.27 -7.66 8.69
CA SER A 373 16.94 -8.82 9.51
C SER A 373 15.66 -8.62 10.34
N VAL A 374 15.43 -7.42 10.86
CA VAL A 374 14.22 -7.09 11.63
C VAL A 374 13.03 -6.87 10.69
N ILE A 375 13.24 -6.15 9.59
CA ILE A 375 12.21 -5.86 8.58
C ILE A 375 11.64 -7.16 8.01
N LEU A 376 12.48 -8.06 7.53
CA LEU A 376 12.01 -9.33 6.95
C LEU A 376 11.26 -10.18 7.97
N LYS A 377 11.76 -10.19 9.23
CA LYS A 377 11.13 -10.93 10.30
C LYS A 377 9.78 -10.34 10.72
N SER A 378 9.60 -9.02 10.65
CA SER A 378 8.29 -8.40 10.93
C SER A 378 7.21 -8.84 9.93
N GLY A 379 7.62 -9.35 8.78
CA GLY A 379 6.71 -9.95 7.81
C GLY A 379 6.02 -11.24 8.29
N ASP A 380 6.56 -11.91 9.31
CA ASP A 380 5.95 -13.10 9.90
C ASP A 380 4.75 -12.77 10.81
N GLU A 381 4.66 -11.51 11.24
CA GLU A 381 3.57 -10.98 12.08
C GLU A 381 2.45 -10.33 11.25
N LEU A 382 2.53 -10.36 9.91
CA LEU A 382 1.53 -9.75 9.03
C LEU A 382 0.38 -10.71 8.75
N THR A 383 -0.84 -10.25 9.01
CA THR A 383 -2.07 -11.02 8.82
C THR A 383 -3.16 -10.19 8.14
N ALA A 384 -4.12 -10.85 7.49
CA ALA A 384 -5.29 -10.16 6.96
C ALA A 384 -6.09 -9.53 8.10
N ALA A 385 -6.57 -8.31 7.89
CA ALA A 385 -7.34 -7.59 8.88
C ALA A 385 -8.78 -7.33 8.38
N PRO A 386 -9.79 -7.42 9.28
CA PRO A 386 -11.18 -7.27 8.88
C PRO A 386 -11.51 -5.95 8.18
N PHE A 387 -10.86 -4.85 8.55
CA PHE A 387 -11.10 -3.55 7.92
C PHE A 387 -10.81 -3.53 6.42
N GLN A 388 -9.89 -4.37 5.93
CA GLN A 388 -9.51 -4.42 4.51
C GLN A 388 -10.63 -4.93 3.60
N SER A 389 -11.54 -5.74 4.14
CA SER A 389 -12.70 -6.27 3.42
C SER A 389 -14.03 -5.62 3.82
N ALA A 390 -14.00 -4.61 4.70
CA ALA A 390 -15.20 -3.89 5.11
C ALA A 390 -15.71 -2.99 3.97
N THR A 391 -16.94 -3.25 3.50
CA THR A 391 -17.56 -2.45 2.44
C THR A 391 -17.79 -1.03 2.93
N GLY A 392 -17.30 -0.03 2.17
CA GLY A 392 -17.37 1.39 2.56
C GLY A 392 -16.17 1.88 3.41
N TYR A 393 -15.22 0.98 3.74
CA TYR A 393 -14.01 1.36 4.51
C TYR A 393 -13.24 2.55 3.92
N PRO A 394 -12.94 2.64 2.61
CA PRO A 394 -12.21 3.78 2.07
C PRO A 394 -12.91 5.11 2.34
N GLN A 395 -14.23 5.17 2.10
CA GLN A 395 -15.03 6.37 2.36
C GLN A 395 -15.06 6.73 3.84
N TRP A 396 -15.29 5.75 4.72
CA TRP A 396 -15.27 5.97 6.17
C TRP A 396 -13.90 6.43 6.65
N LYS A 397 -12.82 5.81 6.17
CA LYS A 397 -11.44 6.17 6.49
C LYS A 397 -11.18 7.64 6.21
N ASP A 398 -11.54 8.11 5.02
CA ASP A 398 -11.18 9.45 4.57
C ASP A 398 -12.12 10.54 5.14
N GLN A 399 -13.42 10.26 5.22
CA GLN A 399 -14.41 11.28 5.62
C GLN A 399 -14.61 11.36 7.15
N TYR A 400 -14.38 10.27 7.88
CA TYR A 400 -14.72 10.20 9.31
C TYR A 400 -13.52 9.80 10.19
N ALA A 401 -12.86 8.68 9.91
CA ALA A 401 -11.86 8.15 10.82
C ALA A 401 -10.60 9.03 10.86
N THR A 402 -10.06 9.41 9.70
CA THR A 402 -8.87 10.26 9.64
C THR A 402 -9.09 11.61 10.33
N PRO A 403 -10.17 12.38 10.05
CA PRO A 403 -10.43 13.63 10.77
C PRO A 403 -10.64 13.45 12.28
N ALA A 404 -11.33 12.39 12.72
CA ALA A 404 -11.55 12.12 14.14
C ALA A 404 -10.25 11.80 14.87
N LEU A 405 -9.41 10.92 14.30
CA LEU A 405 -8.09 10.59 14.83
C LEU A 405 -7.17 11.82 14.86
N GLN A 406 -7.15 12.64 13.82
CA GLN A 406 -6.39 13.90 13.81
C GLN A 406 -6.78 14.82 14.96
N LYS A 407 -8.08 15.01 15.21
CA LYS A 407 -8.57 15.83 16.33
C LYS A 407 -8.15 15.27 17.68
N TYR A 408 -8.22 13.95 17.85
CA TYR A 408 -7.82 13.31 19.10
C TYR A 408 -6.29 13.40 19.32
N LEU A 409 -5.50 13.13 18.29
CA LEU A 409 -4.05 13.24 18.34
C LEU A 409 -3.56 14.69 18.49
N ALA A 410 -4.37 15.67 18.11
CA ALA A 410 -4.14 17.09 18.42
C ALA A 410 -4.67 17.51 19.80
N ASN A 411 -5.13 16.56 20.63
CA ASN A 411 -5.70 16.79 21.97
C ASN A 411 -6.92 17.75 21.96
N SER A 412 -7.70 17.76 20.86
CA SER A 412 -8.84 18.65 20.65
C SER A 412 -10.19 18.03 21.02
N ILE A 413 -10.22 16.70 21.17
CA ILE A 413 -11.40 15.94 21.60
C ILE A 413 -11.00 14.87 22.61
N SER A 414 -11.96 14.39 23.40
CA SER A 414 -11.76 13.28 24.34
C SER A 414 -11.67 11.91 23.62
N LEU A 415 -11.23 10.88 24.35
CA LEU A 415 -11.23 9.50 23.85
C LEU A 415 -12.66 9.00 23.57
N ASP A 416 -13.60 9.38 24.41
CA ASP A 416 -15.03 9.05 24.22
C ASP A 416 -15.61 9.74 22.98
N ASP A 417 -15.22 10.99 22.71
CA ASP A 417 -15.60 11.67 21.48
C ASP A 417 -15.00 11.01 20.24
N LEU A 418 -13.74 10.57 20.33
CA LEU A 418 -13.11 9.78 19.25
C LEU A 418 -13.90 8.52 18.97
N LYS A 419 -14.17 7.71 20.01
CA LYS A 419 -14.98 6.49 19.91
C LYS A 419 -16.32 6.76 19.24
N LYS A 420 -17.02 7.79 19.70
CA LYS A 420 -18.32 8.20 19.15
C LYS A 420 -18.22 8.59 17.68
N GLN A 421 -17.23 9.44 17.31
CA GLN A 421 -17.07 9.89 15.92
C GLN A 421 -16.72 8.74 14.96
N LEU A 422 -15.91 7.77 15.39
CA LEU A 422 -15.61 6.58 14.60
C LEU A 422 -16.87 5.74 14.35
N THR A 423 -17.66 5.50 15.40
CA THR A 423 -18.88 4.67 15.32
C THR A 423 -19.99 5.36 14.50
N ASP A 424 -20.27 6.63 14.80
CA ASP A 424 -21.32 7.39 14.09
C ASP A 424 -20.95 7.59 12.61
N GLY A 425 -19.65 7.80 12.32
CA GLY A 425 -19.15 7.92 10.95
C GLY A 425 -19.41 6.67 10.12
N TRP A 426 -19.27 5.47 10.70
CA TRP A 426 -19.60 4.22 10.00
C TRP A 426 -21.09 4.14 9.66
N SER A 427 -21.96 4.51 10.59
CA SER A 427 -23.42 4.52 10.36
C SER A 427 -23.85 5.48 9.26
N SER A 428 -22.97 6.40 8.84
CA SER A 428 -23.24 7.38 7.78
C SER A 428 -22.77 6.93 6.39
N VAL A 429 -22.02 5.83 6.32
CA VAL A 429 -21.45 5.27 5.06
C VAL A 429 -22.27 4.07 4.56
N GLY A 430 -22.93 3.34 5.46
CA GLY A 430 -23.69 2.12 5.22
C GLY A 430 -25.14 2.32 4.84
#